data_ea0692dda67cca980ad24d163f4ea322
#
_entry.id   ea0692dda67cca980ad24d163f4ea322
#
_cell.length_a   1.000
_cell.length_b   1.000
_cell.length_c   1.000
_cell.angle_alpha   90.00
_cell.angle_beta   90.00
_cell.angle_gamma   90.00
#
_symmetry.space_group_name_H-M   'P 1'
#
loop_
_entity.id
_entity.type
_entity.pdbx_description
1 polymer ?
#
loop_
_entity_poly.entity_id
_entity_poly.type
_entity_poly.pdbx_seq_one_letter_code
_entity_poly.pdbx_strand_id
1 'polypeptide(L)'
;MAEDQAVSRHILVANLSKWGYDVTAVEDGTRAWEALQAEEGPQLVVLDWLMPGMDGIEICQQIRSRPQTRPIYLILLTARRGQEDKIHGLQSGADDYITKPFNREELRARVQIGIRVLELQGALAQRVRELEDALSRVKKLQGLLPICSYCKKIRNDRNYWQQVEGYISDHTEAQFSHGICPECYTRFVQPELDRLHGIAGKTK
;
A
#
# COMPACT_ATOMS: atom_id res chain seq x y z
N MET A 1 -17.40 10.01 17.04
CA MET A 1 -18.15 9.10 17.93
C MET A 1 -19.65 9.34 17.78
N ALA A 2 -20.47 8.29 17.94
CA ALA A 2 -21.94 8.37 17.86
C ALA A 2 -22.59 7.79 19.13
N GLU A 3 -23.49 8.55 19.71
CA GLU A 3 -24.19 8.22 20.96
C GLU A 3 -25.48 9.05 21.04
N ASP A 4 -26.65 8.43 21.18
CA ASP A 4 -27.93 9.11 21.18
C ASP A 4 -28.19 9.84 22.49
N GLN A 5 -27.77 9.27 23.62
CA GLN A 5 -27.97 9.87 24.93
C GLN A 5 -27.04 11.06 25.16
N ALA A 6 -27.61 12.26 25.28
CA ALA A 6 -26.86 13.51 25.39
C ALA A 6 -25.85 13.53 26.57
N VAL A 7 -26.18 12.93 27.73
CA VAL A 7 -25.28 12.87 28.89
C VAL A 7 -24.08 11.95 28.60
N SER A 8 -24.32 10.74 28.09
CA SER A 8 -23.26 9.81 27.69
C SER A 8 -22.37 10.42 26.63
N ARG A 9 -22.95 11.04 25.61
CA ARG A 9 -22.25 11.74 24.54
C ARG A 9 -21.33 12.83 25.08
N HIS A 10 -21.83 13.66 26.00
CA HIS A 10 -21.02 14.72 26.63
C HIS A 10 -19.83 14.16 27.43
N ILE A 11 -20.05 13.08 28.19
CA ILE A 11 -18.99 12.42 28.97
C ILE A 11 -17.91 11.84 28.04
N LEU A 12 -18.31 11.20 26.94
CA LEU A 12 -17.39 10.65 25.95
C LEU A 12 -16.55 11.74 25.29
N VAL A 13 -17.19 12.81 24.80
CA VAL A 13 -16.50 13.96 24.21
C VAL A 13 -15.49 14.56 25.18
N ALA A 14 -15.92 14.84 26.42
CA ALA A 14 -15.07 15.43 27.45
C ALA A 14 -13.84 14.56 27.77
N ASN A 15 -14.00 13.23 27.82
CA ASN A 15 -12.89 12.32 28.07
C ASN A 15 -11.93 12.27 26.87
N LEU A 16 -12.44 12.10 25.66
CA LEU A 16 -11.63 12.01 24.44
C LEU A 16 -10.88 13.31 24.18
N SER A 17 -11.55 14.47 24.27
CA SER A 17 -10.91 15.79 24.11
C SER A 17 -9.85 16.05 25.20
N LYS A 18 -10.09 15.63 26.45
CA LYS A 18 -9.09 15.73 27.52
C LYS A 18 -7.83 14.91 27.25
N TRP A 19 -7.93 13.84 26.47
CA TRP A 19 -6.78 13.03 26.05
C TRP A 19 -6.11 13.58 24.78
N GLY A 20 -6.58 14.70 24.24
CA GLY A 20 -5.96 15.39 23.12
C GLY A 20 -6.48 14.96 21.74
N TYR A 21 -7.61 14.24 21.69
CA TYR A 21 -8.21 13.83 20.41
C TYR A 21 -9.16 14.92 19.89
N ASP A 22 -9.14 15.12 18.58
CA ASP A 22 -10.19 15.85 17.88
C ASP A 22 -11.42 14.97 17.70
N VAL A 23 -12.59 15.43 18.18
CA VAL A 23 -13.78 14.60 18.34
C VAL A 23 -14.95 15.14 17.53
N THR A 24 -15.29 14.46 16.46
CA THR A 24 -16.58 14.63 15.78
C THR A 24 -17.62 13.80 16.54
N ALA A 25 -18.63 14.46 17.13
CA ALA A 25 -19.70 13.82 17.88
C ALA A 25 -21.04 13.99 17.16
N VAL A 26 -21.75 12.88 16.99
CA VAL A 26 -23.09 12.83 16.37
C VAL A 26 -24.06 12.10 17.27
N GLU A 27 -25.36 12.33 17.07
CA GLU A 27 -26.42 11.88 17.96
C GLU A 27 -27.23 10.69 17.46
N ASP A 28 -26.97 10.26 16.21
CA ASP A 28 -27.67 9.14 15.59
C ASP A 28 -26.78 8.41 14.59
N GLY A 29 -27.20 7.21 14.20
CA GLY A 29 -26.44 6.37 13.29
C GLY A 29 -26.43 6.86 11.84
N THR A 30 -27.43 7.59 11.40
CA THR A 30 -27.46 8.14 10.04
C THR A 30 -26.37 9.18 9.86
N ARG A 31 -26.26 10.12 10.82
CA ARG A 31 -25.17 11.11 10.83
C ARG A 31 -23.80 10.47 11.02
N ALA A 32 -23.73 9.41 11.84
CA ALA A 32 -22.48 8.64 11.96
C ALA A 32 -22.05 8.04 10.62
N TRP A 33 -22.99 7.46 9.90
CA TRP A 33 -22.76 6.90 8.58
C TRP A 33 -22.30 7.95 7.57
N GLU A 34 -22.97 9.12 7.54
CA GLU A 34 -22.58 10.25 6.67
C GLU A 34 -21.14 10.73 6.96
N ALA A 35 -20.79 10.90 8.24
CA ALA A 35 -19.46 11.30 8.65
C ALA A 35 -18.37 10.28 8.26
N LEU A 36 -18.70 8.99 8.24
CA LEU A 36 -17.78 7.92 7.85
C LEU A 36 -17.55 7.82 6.34
N GLN A 37 -18.49 8.32 5.54
CA GLN A 37 -18.35 8.35 4.09
C GLN A 37 -17.52 9.54 3.57
N ALA A 38 -17.25 10.55 4.41
CA ALA A 38 -16.41 11.68 4.04
C ALA A 38 -14.98 11.22 3.70
N GLU A 39 -14.35 11.83 2.70
CA GLU A 39 -12.99 11.48 2.25
C GLU A 39 -11.97 11.57 3.39
N GLU A 40 -12.06 12.61 4.22
CA GLU A 40 -11.24 12.80 5.42
C GLU A 40 -11.99 12.43 6.71
N GLY A 41 -12.98 11.55 6.65
CA GLY A 41 -13.74 11.14 7.83
C GLY A 41 -12.89 10.43 8.90
N PRO A 42 -13.42 10.20 10.10
CA PRO A 42 -12.69 9.62 11.23
C PRO A 42 -12.29 8.17 10.94
N GLN A 43 -11.08 7.81 11.37
CA GLN A 43 -10.58 6.42 11.26
C GLN A 43 -10.79 5.63 12.57
N LEU A 44 -10.82 6.30 13.72
CA LEU A 44 -11.19 5.66 14.99
C LEU A 44 -12.60 6.08 15.34
N VAL A 45 -13.47 5.12 15.54
CA VAL A 45 -14.91 5.36 15.74
C VAL A 45 -15.39 4.63 16.97
N VAL A 46 -16.11 5.36 17.82
CA VAL A 46 -16.80 4.81 18.99
C VAL A 46 -18.29 4.96 18.72
N LEU A 47 -19.03 3.84 18.64
CA LEU A 47 -20.43 3.76 18.27
C LEU A 47 -21.24 3.17 19.39
N ASP A 48 -22.33 3.81 19.80
CA ASP A 48 -23.34 3.10 20.57
C ASP A 48 -23.98 2.00 19.72
N TRP A 49 -24.27 0.88 20.34
CA TRP A 49 -24.96 -0.23 19.70
C TRP A 49 -26.36 0.16 19.24
N LEU A 50 -27.15 0.76 20.15
CA LEU A 50 -28.54 1.12 19.86
C LEU A 50 -28.67 2.64 19.67
N MET A 51 -28.92 3.05 18.44
CA MET A 51 -29.14 4.44 18.06
C MET A 51 -30.31 4.56 17.09
N PRO A 52 -30.97 5.72 17.05
CA PRO A 52 -31.97 6.02 16.04
C PRO A 52 -31.36 6.03 14.62
N GLY A 53 -32.17 5.66 13.64
CA GLY A 53 -31.78 5.60 12.24
C GLY A 53 -31.09 4.29 11.92
N MET A 54 -29.76 4.27 11.96
CA MET A 54 -28.93 3.08 11.75
C MET A 54 -28.29 2.67 13.07
N ASP A 55 -28.37 1.41 13.45
CA ASP A 55 -27.71 0.93 14.67
C ASP A 55 -26.19 0.71 14.48
N GLY A 56 -25.46 0.58 15.59
CA GLY A 56 -23.99 0.43 15.53
C GLY A 56 -23.54 -0.84 14.82
N ILE A 57 -24.32 -1.92 14.89
CA ILE A 57 -24.06 -3.19 14.19
C ILE A 57 -24.23 -3.02 12.70
N GLU A 58 -25.31 -2.38 12.26
CA GLU A 58 -25.56 -2.11 10.85
C GLU A 58 -24.43 -1.27 10.24
N ILE A 59 -23.94 -0.25 10.96
CA ILE A 59 -22.80 0.57 10.54
C ILE A 59 -21.54 -0.30 10.39
N CYS A 60 -21.24 -1.17 11.37
CA CYS A 60 -20.09 -2.08 11.29
C CYS A 60 -20.16 -2.97 10.04
N GLN A 61 -21.31 -3.61 9.82
CA GLN A 61 -21.53 -4.48 8.67
C GLN A 61 -21.39 -3.72 7.34
N GLN A 62 -21.97 -2.53 7.26
CA GLN A 62 -21.89 -1.68 6.06
C GLN A 62 -20.44 -1.26 5.76
N ILE A 63 -19.66 -0.92 6.77
CA ILE A 63 -18.24 -0.58 6.59
C ILE A 63 -17.46 -1.79 6.09
N ARG A 64 -17.67 -2.98 6.66
CA ARG A 64 -16.91 -4.19 6.28
C ARG A 64 -17.34 -4.78 4.93
N SER A 65 -18.56 -4.54 4.50
CA SER A 65 -19.06 -5.02 3.19
C SER A 65 -18.51 -4.23 1.99
N ARG A 66 -17.88 -3.07 2.21
CA ARG A 66 -17.37 -2.20 1.15
C ARG A 66 -15.85 -2.25 1.07
N PRO A 67 -15.26 -2.14 -0.12
CA PRO A 67 -13.83 -1.91 -0.26
C PRO A 67 -13.43 -0.64 0.49
N GLN A 68 -12.55 -0.77 1.46
CA GLN A 68 -12.06 0.39 2.22
C GLN A 68 -10.83 0.97 1.57
N THR A 69 -10.85 2.25 1.27
CA THR A 69 -9.68 3.01 0.80
C THR A 69 -8.73 3.35 1.94
N ARG A 70 -9.22 3.29 3.17
CA ARG A 70 -8.48 3.60 4.41
C ARG A 70 -8.94 2.68 5.55
N PRO A 71 -8.06 2.32 6.49
CA PRO A 71 -8.44 1.53 7.65
C PRO A 71 -9.36 2.32 8.58
N ILE A 72 -10.38 1.66 9.12
CA ILE A 72 -11.28 2.21 10.14
C ILE A 72 -11.35 1.23 11.31
N TYR A 73 -11.07 1.71 12.52
CA TYR A 73 -11.15 0.96 13.76
C TYR A 73 -12.45 1.30 14.49
N LEU A 74 -13.28 0.28 14.75
CA LEU A 74 -14.64 0.41 15.26
C LEU A 74 -14.72 -0.15 16.68
N ILE A 75 -15.10 0.68 17.66
CA ILE A 75 -15.37 0.29 19.04
C ILE A 75 -16.87 0.42 19.29
N LEU A 76 -17.54 -0.68 19.62
CA LEU A 76 -18.96 -0.66 19.99
C LEU A 76 -19.11 -0.39 21.49
N LEU A 77 -20.03 0.52 21.85
CA LEU A 77 -20.53 0.71 23.22
C LEU A 77 -21.83 -0.06 23.35
N THR A 78 -21.99 -0.87 24.40
CA THR A 78 -23.21 -1.66 24.60
C THR A 78 -23.64 -1.75 26.04
N ALA A 79 -24.94 -1.65 26.28
CA ALA A 79 -25.52 -1.97 27.57
C ALA A 79 -25.69 -3.49 27.80
N ARG A 80 -25.54 -4.29 26.75
CA ARG A 80 -25.70 -5.74 26.78
C ARG A 80 -24.43 -6.40 27.36
N ARG A 81 -24.65 -7.29 28.34
CA ARG A 81 -23.57 -7.95 29.10
C ARG A 81 -23.43 -9.43 28.76
N GLY A 82 -24.31 -9.97 27.92
CA GLY A 82 -24.31 -11.37 27.52
C GLY A 82 -23.07 -11.73 26.73
N GLN A 83 -22.59 -12.97 26.89
CA GLN A 83 -21.47 -13.46 26.10
C GLN A 83 -21.85 -13.60 24.62
N GLU A 84 -23.10 -13.96 24.34
CA GLU A 84 -23.65 -14.02 22.98
C GLU A 84 -23.68 -12.65 22.30
N ASP A 85 -24.09 -11.59 23.04
CA ASP A 85 -24.11 -10.23 22.52
C ASP A 85 -22.69 -9.74 22.15
N LYS A 86 -21.68 -10.09 22.95
CA LYS A 86 -20.29 -9.76 22.66
C LYS A 86 -19.78 -10.46 21.38
N ILE A 87 -20.09 -11.73 21.24
CA ILE A 87 -19.74 -12.50 20.04
C ILE A 87 -20.42 -11.89 18.82
N HIS A 88 -21.70 -11.55 18.91
CA HIS A 88 -22.45 -10.92 17.85
C HIS A 88 -21.86 -9.55 17.44
N GLY A 89 -21.49 -8.71 18.41
CA GLY A 89 -20.83 -7.43 18.13
C GLY A 89 -19.52 -7.58 17.37
N LEU A 90 -18.66 -8.52 17.78
CA LEU A 90 -17.39 -8.79 17.07
C LEU A 90 -17.61 -9.42 15.68
N GLN A 91 -18.56 -10.35 15.56
CA GLN A 91 -18.91 -10.96 14.27
C GLN A 91 -19.52 -9.99 13.27
N SER A 92 -20.11 -8.88 13.75
CA SER A 92 -20.62 -7.81 12.86
C SER A 92 -19.53 -6.96 12.24
N GLY A 93 -18.26 -7.17 12.63
CA GLY A 93 -17.10 -6.45 12.10
C GLY A 93 -16.58 -5.32 12.96
N ALA A 94 -17.05 -5.20 14.21
CA ALA A 94 -16.40 -4.34 15.19
C ALA A 94 -15.03 -4.89 15.57
N ASP A 95 -14.05 -4.01 15.77
CA ASP A 95 -12.69 -4.39 16.19
C ASP A 95 -12.60 -4.57 17.70
N ASP A 96 -13.46 -3.86 18.45
CA ASP A 96 -13.53 -3.95 19.90
C ASP A 96 -14.93 -3.58 20.41
N TYR A 97 -15.18 -3.86 21.69
CA TYR A 97 -16.43 -3.45 22.36
C TYR A 97 -16.18 -3.03 23.81
N ILE A 98 -17.05 -2.17 24.35
CA ILE A 98 -17.02 -1.71 25.73
C ILE A 98 -18.44 -1.79 26.31
N THR A 99 -18.58 -2.35 27.48
CA THR A 99 -19.89 -2.45 28.14
C THR A 99 -20.22 -1.19 28.98
N LYS A 100 -21.44 -0.69 28.86
CA LYS A 100 -21.97 0.40 29.72
C LYS A 100 -22.45 -0.14 31.08
N PRO A 101 -22.26 0.59 32.19
CA PRO A 101 -21.44 1.78 32.30
C PRO A 101 -19.97 1.44 32.18
N PHE A 102 -19.22 2.20 31.36
CA PHE A 102 -17.81 1.96 31.13
C PHE A 102 -16.92 2.69 32.13
N ASN A 103 -15.76 2.07 32.40
CA ASN A 103 -14.70 2.71 33.16
C ASN A 103 -13.91 3.61 32.20
N ARG A 104 -13.56 4.81 32.67
CA ARG A 104 -12.78 5.77 31.89
C ARG A 104 -11.42 5.22 31.43
N GLU A 105 -10.73 4.48 32.29
CA GLU A 105 -9.44 3.91 31.99
C GLU A 105 -9.55 2.75 30.96
N GLU A 106 -10.65 1.98 31.00
CA GLU A 106 -10.95 0.97 29.99
C GLU A 106 -11.16 1.61 28.61
N LEU A 107 -12.01 2.65 28.54
CA LEU A 107 -12.22 3.41 27.30
C LEU A 107 -10.89 3.94 26.74
N ARG A 108 -10.05 4.53 27.61
CA ARG A 108 -8.74 5.03 27.21
C ARG A 108 -7.84 3.95 26.63
N ALA A 109 -7.76 2.81 27.31
CA ALA A 109 -6.93 1.70 26.87
C ALA A 109 -7.37 1.16 25.49
N ARG A 110 -8.70 1.01 25.26
CA ARG A 110 -9.25 0.55 23.98
C ARG A 110 -8.98 1.53 22.85
N VAL A 111 -9.19 2.84 23.11
CA VAL A 111 -8.88 3.90 22.15
C VAL A 111 -7.39 3.89 21.79
N GLN A 112 -6.49 3.74 22.77
CA GLN A 112 -5.05 3.67 22.50
C GLN A 112 -4.65 2.42 21.68
N ILE A 113 -5.30 1.28 21.93
CA ILE A 113 -5.10 0.08 21.10
C ILE A 113 -5.53 0.36 19.66
N GLY A 114 -6.72 0.95 19.46
CA GLY A 114 -7.22 1.29 18.13
C GLY A 114 -6.28 2.22 17.35
N ILE A 115 -5.78 3.27 18.02
CA ILE A 115 -4.81 4.19 17.40
C ILE A 115 -3.56 3.46 16.97
N ARG A 116 -2.99 2.64 17.85
CA ARG A 116 -1.78 1.86 17.52
C ARG A 116 -2.00 0.92 16.34
N VAL A 117 -3.17 0.29 16.24
CA VAL A 117 -3.52 -0.57 15.09
C VAL A 117 -3.57 0.27 13.81
N LEU A 118 -4.22 1.43 13.83
CA LEU A 118 -4.31 2.33 12.68
C LEU A 118 -2.94 2.84 12.23
N GLU A 119 -2.07 3.21 13.16
CA GLU A 119 -0.69 3.63 12.87
C GLU A 119 0.12 2.51 12.20
N LEU A 120 0.02 1.28 12.72
CA LEU A 120 0.70 0.13 12.14
C LEU A 120 0.19 -0.22 10.74
N GLN A 121 -1.13 -0.15 10.52
CA GLN A 121 -1.73 -0.37 9.20
C GLN A 121 -1.30 0.71 8.21
N GLY A 122 -1.25 1.98 8.64
CA GLY A 122 -0.76 3.09 7.82
C GLY A 122 0.72 2.92 7.44
N ALA A 123 1.57 2.57 8.41
CA ALA A 123 2.99 2.31 8.16
C ALA A 123 3.19 1.13 7.20
N LEU A 124 2.44 0.04 7.37
CA LEU A 124 2.49 -1.11 6.46
C LEU A 124 2.08 -0.73 5.04
N ALA A 125 0.97 -0.01 4.88
CA ALA A 125 0.50 0.45 3.57
C ALA A 125 1.52 1.37 2.88
N GLN A 126 2.23 2.20 3.64
CA GLN A 126 3.31 3.01 3.10
C GLN A 126 4.49 2.15 2.63
N ARG A 127 4.92 1.16 3.43
CA ARG A 127 6.01 0.26 3.05
C ARG A 127 5.70 -0.56 1.81
N VAL A 128 4.44 -1.03 1.66
CA VAL A 128 4.00 -1.73 0.45
C VAL A 128 4.16 -0.83 -0.76
N ARG A 129 3.68 0.41 -0.71
CA ARG A 129 3.84 1.38 -1.81
C ARG A 129 5.31 1.65 -2.15
N GLU A 130 6.15 1.85 -1.15
CA GLU A 130 7.59 2.08 -1.35
C GLU A 130 8.27 0.89 -2.06
N LEU A 131 7.89 -0.35 -1.69
CA LEU A 131 8.39 -1.56 -2.32
C LEU A 131 7.87 -1.73 -3.77
N GLU A 132 6.59 -1.46 -4.02
CA GLU A 132 6.00 -1.50 -5.36
C GLU A 132 6.69 -0.50 -6.28
N ASP A 133 6.93 0.73 -5.80
CA ASP A 133 7.66 1.77 -6.52
C ASP A 133 9.12 1.35 -6.81
N ALA A 134 9.79 0.76 -5.81
CA ALA A 134 11.16 0.24 -6.01
C ALA A 134 11.20 -0.88 -7.05
N LEU A 135 10.27 -1.84 -6.97
CA LEU A 135 10.16 -2.92 -7.94
C LEU A 135 9.84 -2.42 -9.36
N SER A 136 9.00 -1.40 -9.49
CA SER A 136 8.66 -0.80 -10.79
C SER A 136 9.86 -0.14 -11.46
N ARG A 137 10.83 0.35 -10.67
CA ARG A 137 12.07 0.96 -11.16
C ARG A 137 13.13 -0.06 -11.59
N VAL A 138 12.98 -1.32 -11.19
CA VAL A 138 13.90 -2.39 -11.62
C VAL A 138 13.69 -2.63 -13.11
N LYS A 139 14.61 -2.12 -13.93
CA LYS A 139 14.62 -2.35 -15.39
C LYS A 139 14.86 -3.84 -15.66
N LYS A 140 13.86 -4.54 -16.14
CA LYS A 140 13.97 -5.94 -16.56
C LYS A 140 13.68 -6.04 -18.05
N LEU A 141 14.58 -6.70 -18.77
CA LEU A 141 14.29 -7.14 -20.14
C LEU A 141 13.27 -8.29 -20.05
N GLN A 142 12.03 -8.03 -20.44
CA GLN A 142 10.95 -9.03 -20.45
C GLN A 142 10.31 -9.07 -21.85
N GLY A 143 9.95 -10.29 -22.28
CA GLY A 143 9.23 -10.51 -23.52
C GLY A 143 10.14 -10.72 -24.75
N LEU A 144 9.50 -10.71 -25.92
CA LEU A 144 10.16 -10.88 -27.21
C LEU A 144 10.74 -9.54 -27.69
N LEU A 145 12.05 -9.47 -27.88
CA LEU A 145 12.70 -8.30 -28.45
C LEU A 145 12.68 -8.40 -29.98
N PRO A 146 12.07 -7.44 -30.70
CA PRO A 146 12.07 -7.44 -32.15
C PRO A 146 13.47 -7.10 -32.67
N ILE A 147 14.18 -8.13 -33.13
CA ILE A 147 15.54 -8.01 -33.68
C ILE A 147 15.54 -8.14 -35.22
N CYS A 148 16.27 -7.29 -35.87
CA CYS A 148 16.50 -7.41 -37.34
C CYS A 148 17.26 -8.67 -37.67
N SER A 149 16.72 -9.48 -38.57
CA SER A 149 17.37 -10.74 -39.01
C SER A 149 18.72 -10.52 -39.68
N TYR A 150 18.95 -9.38 -40.34
CA TYR A 150 20.17 -9.04 -41.06
C TYR A 150 21.21 -8.32 -40.19
N CYS A 151 20.90 -7.12 -39.69
CA CYS A 151 21.88 -6.28 -38.98
C CYS A 151 21.85 -6.42 -37.46
N LYS A 152 20.97 -7.26 -36.91
CA LYS A 152 20.85 -7.57 -35.47
C LYS A 152 20.47 -6.37 -34.58
N LYS A 153 20.08 -5.23 -35.14
CA LYS A 153 19.54 -4.10 -34.34
C LYS A 153 18.22 -4.48 -33.72
N ILE A 154 17.95 -3.92 -32.57
CA ILE A 154 16.67 -4.05 -31.83
C ILE A 154 15.80 -2.84 -32.12
N ARG A 155 14.51 -3.07 -32.33
CA ARG A 155 13.51 -2.03 -32.47
C ARG A 155 12.97 -1.68 -31.07
N ASN A 156 13.14 -0.43 -30.64
CA ASN A 156 12.62 0.06 -29.37
C ASN A 156 11.11 0.42 -29.44
N ASP A 157 10.52 0.77 -28.30
CA ASP A 157 9.09 1.12 -28.18
C ASP A 157 8.68 2.37 -29.00
N ARG A 158 9.66 3.22 -29.39
CA ARG A 158 9.45 4.39 -30.24
C ARG A 158 9.63 4.08 -31.72
N ASN A 159 9.72 2.79 -32.08
CA ASN A 159 9.86 2.30 -33.46
C ASN A 159 11.20 2.62 -34.14
N TYR A 160 12.26 2.97 -33.36
CA TYR A 160 13.61 3.17 -33.87
C TYR A 160 14.47 1.92 -33.71
N TRP A 161 15.35 1.68 -34.71
CA TRP A 161 16.30 0.59 -34.68
C TRP A 161 17.63 1.05 -34.10
N GLN A 162 18.05 0.46 -32.98
CA GLN A 162 19.31 0.76 -32.29
C GLN A 162 20.17 -0.49 -32.11
N GLN A 163 21.45 -0.31 -31.77
CA GLN A 163 22.36 -1.42 -31.48
C GLN A 163 21.89 -2.16 -30.21
N VAL A 164 22.14 -3.47 -30.15
CA VAL A 164 21.75 -4.35 -29.05
C VAL A 164 22.36 -3.85 -27.74
N GLU A 165 23.63 -3.45 -27.78
CA GLU A 165 24.38 -2.95 -26.63
C GLU A 165 23.74 -1.68 -26.04
N GLY A 166 23.36 -0.72 -26.90
CA GLY A 166 22.65 0.50 -26.45
C GLY A 166 21.30 0.17 -25.84
N TYR A 167 20.52 -0.71 -26.47
CA TYR A 167 19.23 -1.11 -25.94
C TYR A 167 19.36 -1.78 -24.57
N ILE A 168 20.31 -2.71 -24.40
CA ILE A 168 20.53 -3.41 -23.13
C ILE A 168 21.01 -2.43 -22.06
N SER A 169 21.96 -1.53 -22.36
CA SER A 169 22.43 -0.52 -21.40
C SER A 169 21.32 0.44 -20.95
N ASP A 170 20.38 0.78 -21.84
CA ASP A 170 19.25 1.67 -21.51
C ASP A 170 18.20 0.98 -20.63
N HIS A 171 18.10 -0.36 -20.67
CA HIS A 171 17.05 -1.13 -20.01
C HIS A 171 17.57 -2.02 -18.88
N THR A 172 18.88 -2.06 -18.65
CA THR A 172 19.52 -2.82 -17.57
C THR A 172 20.70 -2.04 -16.98
N GLU A 173 21.30 -2.55 -15.92
CA GLU A 173 22.57 -2.04 -15.37
C GLU A 173 23.79 -2.67 -16.05
N ALA A 174 23.59 -3.48 -17.09
CA ALA A 174 24.67 -4.14 -17.81
C ALA A 174 25.55 -3.14 -18.56
N GLN A 175 26.86 -3.31 -18.45
CA GLN A 175 27.88 -2.56 -19.20
C GLN A 175 28.62 -3.51 -20.12
N PHE A 176 28.97 -3.04 -21.34
CA PHE A 176 29.68 -3.82 -22.32
C PHE A 176 31.15 -3.44 -22.32
N SER A 177 32.03 -4.45 -22.24
CA SER A 177 33.45 -4.31 -22.54
C SER A 177 33.68 -4.86 -23.94
N HIS A 178 34.52 -4.20 -24.74
CA HIS A 178 34.84 -4.62 -26.10
C HIS A 178 36.07 -5.52 -26.09
N GLY A 179 35.98 -6.66 -26.75
CA GLY A 179 37.06 -7.60 -26.96
C GLY A 179 36.89 -8.32 -28.30
N ILE A 180 37.90 -9.03 -28.72
CA ILE A 180 37.88 -9.81 -29.93
C ILE A 180 37.89 -11.29 -29.52
N CYS A 181 36.88 -12.05 -29.94
CA CYS A 181 36.84 -13.48 -29.67
C CYS A 181 37.91 -14.21 -30.51
N PRO A 182 38.37 -15.41 -30.09
CA PRO A 182 39.42 -16.14 -30.79
C PRO A 182 39.09 -16.41 -32.25
N GLU A 183 37.84 -16.70 -32.57
CA GLU A 183 37.42 -16.96 -33.95
C GLU A 183 37.54 -15.71 -34.84
N CYS A 184 37.05 -14.56 -34.34
CA CYS A 184 37.18 -13.28 -35.03
C CYS A 184 38.64 -12.83 -35.12
N TYR A 185 39.43 -13.06 -34.08
CA TYR A 185 40.87 -12.78 -34.10
C TYR A 185 41.56 -13.54 -35.23
N THR A 186 41.37 -14.85 -35.30
CA THR A 186 41.97 -15.70 -36.36
C THR A 186 41.47 -15.32 -37.75
N ARG A 187 40.21 -14.96 -37.89
CA ARG A 187 39.60 -14.65 -39.19
C ARG A 187 39.95 -13.27 -39.72
N PHE A 188 40.00 -12.28 -38.86
CA PHE A 188 40.11 -10.87 -39.29
C PHE A 188 41.40 -10.19 -38.86
N VAL A 189 41.92 -10.51 -37.67
CA VAL A 189 43.10 -9.81 -37.10
C VAL A 189 44.40 -10.51 -37.55
N GLN A 190 44.48 -11.83 -37.41
CA GLN A 190 45.67 -12.59 -37.71
C GLN A 190 46.15 -12.38 -39.16
N PRO A 191 45.30 -12.42 -40.20
CA PRO A 191 45.72 -12.19 -41.58
C PRO A 191 46.28 -10.80 -41.82
N GLU A 192 45.77 -9.79 -41.13
CA GLU A 192 46.30 -8.42 -41.26
C GLU A 192 47.68 -8.29 -40.58
N LEU A 193 47.85 -8.90 -39.41
CA LEU A 193 49.17 -8.96 -38.75
C LEU A 193 50.21 -9.70 -39.58
N ASP A 194 49.83 -10.80 -40.19
CA ASP A 194 50.70 -11.58 -41.05
C ASP A 194 51.11 -10.79 -42.30
N ARG A 195 50.20 -9.99 -42.89
CA ARG A 195 50.50 -9.07 -43.99
C ARG A 195 51.51 -8.00 -43.58
N LEU A 196 51.29 -7.38 -42.41
CA LEU A 196 52.20 -6.35 -41.91
C LEU A 196 53.58 -6.90 -41.61
N HIS A 197 53.72 -8.08 -41.04
CA HIS A 197 54.98 -8.75 -40.78
C HIS A 197 55.64 -9.21 -42.08
N GLY A 198 54.86 -9.66 -43.09
CA GLY A 198 55.40 -10.05 -44.42
C GLY A 198 55.93 -8.86 -45.22
N ILE A 199 55.44 -7.66 -45.02
CA ILE A 199 55.93 -6.43 -45.62
C ILE A 199 57.28 -6.00 -44.99
N ALA A 200 57.39 -6.17 -43.63
CA ALA A 200 58.62 -5.84 -42.90
C ALA A 200 59.83 -6.73 -43.29
N GLY A 201 59.59 -7.91 -43.82
CA GLY A 201 60.66 -8.86 -44.24
C GLY A 201 61.21 -8.65 -45.67
N LYS A 202 60.68 -7.68 -46.47
CA LYS A 202 61.11 -7.41 -47.86
C LYS A 202 61.92 -6.12 -48.00
N THR A 203 62.31 -5.47 -46.95
CA THR A 203 63.21 -4.31 -46.98
C THR A 203 64.59 -4.73 -46.45
N LYS A 204 65.35 -5.48 -47.24
CA LYS A 204 66.78 -5.60 -47.18
C LYS A 204 67.36 -5.65 -48.58
#